data_06959e325e2315205af130abcacfa8f5
#
_entry.id   06959e325e2315205af130abcacfa8f5
#
_cell.length_a   1.000
_cell.length_b   1.000
_cell.length_c   1.000
_cell.angle_alpha   90.00
_cell.angle_beta   90.00
_cell.angle_gamma   90.00
#
_symmetry.space_group_name_H-M   'P 1'
#
loop_
_entity.id
_entity.type
_entity.pdbx_description
1 polymer ?
#
loop_
_entity_poly.entity_id
_entity_poly.type
_entity_poly.pdbx_seq_one_letter_code
_entity_poly.pdbx_strand_id
1 'polypeptide(L)'
;MDFPARKAGRKGIDRAPVAIAAVVAEAADLVSSAKIRANRLVVGGRSFGGRMCSMAVAEGLPAAGLVLLSYPLHPPGKPEVLRVDHFSALEVPCLFISGEKDPFGTPAEFAKHLKKIPGNVTFIVVPGAHDPRGQDEVIAEQVRIWMRELR
;
A
#
# COMPACT_ATOMS: atom_id res chain seq x y z
N MET A 1 6.46 5.55 9.38
CA MET A 1 6.61 4.80 10.68
C MET A 1 7.49 3.57 10.50
N ASP A 2 8.16 3.12 11.56
CA ASP A 2 8.79 1.79 11.63
C ASP A 2 7.87 0.80 12.35
N PHE A 3 7.81 -0.43 11.85
CA PHE A 3 7.04 -1.50 12.50
C PHE A 3 7.70 -1.99 13.80
N PRO A 4 6.94 -2.61 14.74
CA PRO A 4 7.42 -2.98 16.06
C PRO A 4 8.69 -3.83 16.08
N ALA A 5 8.84 -4.79 15.16
CA ALA A 5 10.06 -5.59 15.05
C ALA A 5 11.29 -4.72 14.78
N ARG A 6 11.16 -3.74 13.86
CA ARG A 6 12.24 -2.82 13.52
C ARG A 6 12.55 -1.84 14.66
N LYS A 7 11.52 -1.27 15.28
CA LYS A 7 11.67 -0.41 16.48
C LYS A 7 12.43 -1.13 17.60
N ALA A 8 12.20 -2.46 17.75
CA ALA A 8 12.88 -3.30 18.72
C ALA A 8 14.25 -3.86 18.26
N GLY A 9 14.78 -3.43 17.11
CA GLY A 9 16.04 -3.92 16.55
C GLY A 9 16.04 -5.40 16.14
N ARG A 10 14.87 -6.03 16.04
CA ARG A 10 14.74 -7.43 15.65
C ARG A 10 14.92 -7.62 14.15
N LYS A 11 15.59 -8.71 13.78
CA LYS A 11 15.66 -9.17 12.38
C LYS A 11 14.32 -9.82 11.99
N GLY A 12 13.78 -9.45 10.82
CA GLY A 12 12.54 -10.02 10.29
C GLY A 12 11.38 -9.02 10.26
N ILE A 13 10.22 -9.51 9.84
CA ILE A 13 8.98 -8.75 9.74
C ILE A 13 7.99 -9.20 10.79
N ASP A 14 7.15 -8.28 11.26
CA ASP A 14 6.06 -8.62 12.18
C ASP A 14 5.00 -9.49 11.49
N ARG A 15 4.27 -10.28 12.28
CA ARG A 15 3.06 -10.95 11.79
C ARG A 15 2.01 -9.91 11.42
N ALA A 16 1.19 -10.20 10.41
CA ALA A 16 0.20 -9.26 9.90
C ALA A 16 -0.68 -8.62 10.99
N PRO A 17 -1.27 -9.34 11.95
CA PRO A 17 -2.09 -8.70 13.01
C PRO A 17 -1.33 -7.66 13.82
N VAL A 18 -0.07 -7.91 14.15
CA VAL A 18 0.78 -6.97 14.91
C VAL A 18 1.10 -5.73 14.08
N ALA A 19 1.42 -5.93 12.81
CA ALA A 19 1.73 -4.83 11.90
C ALA A 19 0.49 -3.97 11.58
N ILE A 20 -0.67 -4.60 11.38
CA ILE A 20 -1.95 -3.89 11.17
C ILE A 20 -2.30 -3.05 12.41
N ALA A 21 -2.22 -3.64 13.61
CA ALA A 21 -2.46 -2.89 14.85
C ALA A 21 -1.53 -1.69 14.99
N ALA A 22 -0.26 -1.81 14.59
CA ALA A 22 0.68 -0.70 14.59
C ALA A 22 0.30 0.40 13.58
N VAL A 23 -0.19 0.04 12.38
CA VAL A 23 -0.72 1.02 11.40
C VAL A 23 -1.90 1.77 11.98
N VAL A 24 -2.86 1.07 12.60
CA VAL A 24 -4.06 1.67 13.19
C VAL A 24 -3.68 2.64 14.32
N ALA A 25 -2.77 2.23 15.22
CA ALA A 25 -2.32 3.09 16.32
C ALA A 25 -1.62 4.35 15.81
N GLU A 26 -0.69 4.24 14.86
CA GLU A 26 0.03 5.38 14.30
C GLU A 26 -0.90 6.33 13.55
N ALA A 27 -1.91 5.79 12.84
CA ALA A 27 -2.94 6.60 12.18
C ALA A 27 -3.77 7.39 13.20
N ALA A 28 -4.18 6.77 14.30
CA ALA A 28 -4.92 7.44 15.38
C ALA A 28 -4.10 8.56 16.02
N ASP A 29 -2.83 8.31 16.31
CA ASP A 29 -1.90 9.29 16.88
C ASP A 29 -1.71 10.48 15.95
N LEU A 30 -1.54 10.23 14.63
CA LEU A 30 -1.40 11.28 13.63
C LEU A 30 -2.68 12.12 13.52
N VAL A 31 -3.84 11.48 13.45
CA VAL A 31 -5.14 12.15 13.38
C VAL A 31 -5.35 13.06 14.60
N SER A 32 -5.02 12.56 15.78
CA SER A 32 -5.12 13.32 17.05
C SER A 32 -4.14 14.49 17.07
N SER A 33 -2.87 14.25 16.77
CA SER A 33 -1.83 15.28 16.84
C SER A 33 -2.00 16.38 15.79
N ALA A 34 -2.38 16.00 14.57
CA ALA A 34 -2.64 16.93 13.47
C ALA A 34 -4.03 17.59 13.53
N LYS A 35 -4.91 17.15 14.43
CA LYS A 35 -6.29 17.63 14.58
C LYS A 35 -7.08 17.58 13.28
N ILE A 36 -6.91 16.52 12.50
CA ILE A 36 -7.63 16.26 11.25
C ILE A 36 -8.72 15.20 11.44
N ARG A 37 -9.66 15.11 10.51
CA ARG A 37 -10.61 13.98 10.47
C ARG A 37 -9.92 12.74 9.95
N ALA A 38 -10.22 11.57 10.51
CA ALA A 38 -9.63 10.30 10.12
C ALA A 38 -9.82 9.98 8.61
N ASN A 39 -10.97 10.32 8.05
CA ASN A 39 -11.26 10.17 6.62
C ASN A 39 -10.54 11.17 5.69
N ARG A 40 -9.68 12.04 6.23
CA ARG A 40 -8.79 12.92 5.46
C ARG A 40 -7.36 12.39 5.41
N LEU A 41 -7.09 11.27 6.07
CA LEU A 41 -5.77 10.65 6.09
C LEU A 41 -5.56 9.83 4.82
N VAL A 42 -4.46 10.03 4.13
CA VAL A 42 -3.96 9.10 3.11
C VAL A 42 -2.99 8.15 3.78
N VAL A 43 -3.24 6.86 3.63
CA VAL A 43 -2.42 5.80 4.22
C VAL A 43 -1.65 5.11 3.10
N GLY A 44 -0.42 4.70 3.37
CA GLY A 44 0.33 4.03 2.32
C GLY A 44 1.65 3.47 2.78
N GLY A 45 2.31 2.79 1.87
CA GLY A 45 3.61 2.21 2.12
C GLY A 45 4.13 1.40 0.96
N ARG A 46 5.36 0.94 1.13
CA ARG A 46 6.04 0.12 0.14
C ARG A 46 6.01 -1.35 0.55
N SER A 47 5.83 -2.23 -0.42
CA SER A 47 5.91 -3.68 -0.28
C SER A 47 5.07 -4.17 0.92
N PHE A 48 5.68 -4.80 1.92
CA PHE A 48 5.01 -5.25 3.14
C PHE A 48 4.21 -4.13 3.82
N GLY A 49 4.78 -2.92 3.91
CA GLY A 49 4.11 -1.77 4.54
C GLY A 49 2.83 -1.38 3.81
N GLY A 50 2.86 -1.31 2.48
CA GLY A 50 1.67 -1.05 1.67
C GLY A 50 0.59 -2.12 1.85
N ARG A 51 0.99 -3.39 1.88
CA ARG A 51 0.06 -4.49 2.15
C ARG A 51 -0.58 -4.36 3.54
N MET A 52 0.17 -4.03 4.58
CA MET A 52 -0.40 -3.85 5.93
C MET A 52 -1.36 -2.66 5.99
N CYS A 53 -1.02 -1.56 5.31
CA CYS A 53 -1.91 -0.40 5.19
C CYS A 53 -3.22 -0.76 4.47
N SER A 54 -3.16 -1.49 3.34
CA SER A 54 -4.36 -1.90 2.61
C SER A 54 -5.23 -2.87 3.41
N MET A 55 -4.65 -3.78 4.18
CA MET A 55 -5.38 -4.67 5.08
C MET A 55 -6.05 -3.88 6.22
N ALA A 56 -5.35 -2.93 6.84
CA ALA A 56 -5.94 -2.07 7.88
C ALA A 56 -7.16 -1.31 7.37
N VAL A 57 -7.09 -0.74 6.15
CA VAL A 57 -8.22 -0.03 5.53
C VAL A 57 -9.36 -0.99 5.21
N ALA A 58 -9.07 -2.18 4.68
CA ALA A 58 -10.08 -3.21 4.43
C ALA A 58 -10.76 -3.70 5.72
N GLU A 59 -10.07 -3.64 6.86
CA GLU A 59 -10.60 -3.97 8.20
C GLU A 59 -11.29 -2.76 8.86
N GLY A 60 -11.44 -1.64 8.16
CA GLY A 60 -12.23 -0.49 8.62
C GLY A 60 -11.45 0.73 9.10
N LEU A 61 -10.12 0.79 8.91
CA LEU A 61 -9.38 2.03 9.17
C LEU A 61 -9.85 3.12 8.20
N PRO A 62 -10.41 4.25 8.69
CA PRO A 62 -10.85 5.34 7.83
C PRO A 62 -9.67 5.99 7.10
N ALA A 63 -9.81 6.17 5.78
CA ALA A 63 -8.80 6.83 4.95
C ALA A 63 -9.44 7.59 3.80
N ALA A 64 -8.79 8.65 3.33
CA ALA A 64 -9.14 9.34 2.09
C ALA A 64 -8.67 8.56 0.85
N GLY A 65 -7.66 7.72 0.99
CA GLY A 65 -7.12 6.89 -0.07
C GLY A 65 -5.88 6.11 0.36
N LEU A 66 -5.43 5.22 -0.52
CA LEU A 66 -4.28 4.34 -0.33
C LEU A 66 -3.19 4.60 -1.39
N VAL A 67 -1.93 4.71 -0.95
CA VAL A 67 -0.75 4.75 -1.82
C VAL A 67 0.07 3.47 -1.61
N LEU A 68 0.14 2.63 -2.62
CA LEU A 68 0.68 1.27 -2.55
C LEU A 68 1.85 1.13 -3.54
N LEU A 69 3.06 1.29 -3.02
CA LEU A 69 4.28 1.22 -3.80
C LEU A 69 4.84 -0.21 -3.79
N SER A 70 5.14 -0.75 -4.97
CA SER A 70 5.67 -2.12 -5.14
C SER A 70 4.85 -3.14 -4.32
N TYR A 71 3.53 -3.14 -4.51
CA TYR A 71 2.65 -4.05 -3.75
C TYR A 71 2.95 -5.51 -4.09
N PRO A 72 3.19 -6.38 -3.10
CA PRO A 72 3.55 -7.77 -3.38
C PRO A 72 2.30 -8.63 -3.59
N LEU A 73 1.83 -8.78 -4.84
CA LEU A 73 0.67 -9.62 -5.18
C LEU A 73 0.84 -11.06 -4.71
N HIS A 74 2.07 -11.59 -4.78
CA HIS A 74 2.44 -12.94 -4.35
C HIS A 74 3.93 -12.98 -3.98
N PRO A 75 4.43 -14.04 -3.33
CA PRO A 75 5.86 -14.26 -3.18
C PRO A 75 6.53 -14.51 -4.55
N PRO A 76 7.80 -14.14 -4.75
CA PRO A 76 8.50 -14.43 -5.98
C PRO A 76 8.48 -15.95 -6.32
N GLY A 77 8.17 -16.27 -7.57
CA GLY A 77 8.10 -17.66 -8.03
C GLY A 77 6.90 -18.46 -7.51
N LYS A 78 5.92 -17.81 -6.86
CA LYS A 78 4.71 -18.47 -6.33
C LYS A 78 3.45 -17.66 -6.67
N PRO A 79 3.11 -17.50 -7.95
CA PRO A 79 1.99 -16.68 -8.40
C PRO A 79 0.61 -17.21 -7.94
N GLU A 80 0.54 -18.48 -7.53
CA GLU A 80 -0.65 -19.09 -6.97
C GLU A 80 -0.92 -18.66 -5.51
N VAL A 81 0.10 -18.14 -4.80
CA VAL A 81 -0.03 -17.67 -3.40
C VAL A 81 -0.39 -16.18 -3.38
N LEU A 82 -1.60 -15.88 -3.78
CA LEU A 82 -2.08 -14.52 -3.91
C LEU A 82 -2.31 -13.84 -2.55
N ARG A 83 -2.15 -12.52 -2.54
CA ARG A 83 -2.31 -11.64 -1.36
C ARG A 83 -3.34 -10.55 -1.65
N VAL A 84 -4.48 -10.96 -2.19
CA VAL A 84 -5.52 -10.05 -2.72
C VAL A 84 -6.91 -10.31 -2.13
N ASP A 85 -7.02 -11.12 -1.08
CA ASP A 85 -8.31 -11.55 -0.53
C ASP A 85 -9.13 -10.36 0.03
N HIS A 86 -8.45 -9.34 0.54
CA HIS A 86 -9.06 -8.12 1.08
C HIS A 86 -9.36 -7.05 0.02
N PHE A 87 -8.99 -7.24 -1.24
CA PHE A 87 -9.18 -6.23 -2.29
C PHE A 87 -10.65 -5.85 -2.50
N SER A 88 -11.57 -6.81 -2.35
CA SER A 88 -13.01 -6.55 -2.49
C SER A 88 -13.61 -5.65 -1.40
N ALA A 89 -12.86 -5.40 -0.32
CA ALA A 89 -13.26 -4.50 0.76
C ALA A 89 -12.59 -3.10 0.67
N LEU A 90 -11.81 -2.83 -0.39
CA LEU A 90 -11.17 -1.55 -0.59
C LEU A 90 -12.07 -0.60 -1.38
N GLU A 91 -12.87 0.19 -0.67
CA GLU A 91 -13.83 1.14 -1.27
C GLU A 91 -13.21 2.53 -1.52
N VAL A 92 -12.04 2.82 -0.93
CA VAL A 92 -11.35 4.09 -1.09
C VAL A 92 -10.52 4.14 -2.38
N PRO A 93 -10.24 5.33 -2.93
CA PRO A 93 -9.30 5.47 -4.03
C PRO A 93 -7.93 4.84 -3.71
N CYS A 94 -7.39 4.08 -4.65
CA CYS A 94 -6.12 3.38 -4.51
C CYS A 94 -5.16 3.75 -5.65
N LEU A 95 -3.96 4.18 -5.30
CA LEU A 95 -2.85 4.35 -6.22
C LEU A 95 -1.87 3.19 -6.05
N PHE A 96 -1.64 2.43 -7.11
CA PHE A 96 -0.57 1.42 -7.19
C PHE A 96 0.53 1.92 -8.10
N ILE A 97 1.78 1.85 -7.65
CA ILE A 97 2.96 2.11 -8.48
C ILE A 97 3.91 0.92 -8.32
N SER A 98 4.25 0.25 -9.43
CA SER A 98 5.13 -0.94 -9.42
C SER A 98 6.13 -0.90 -10.56
N GLY A 99 7.27 -1.56 -10.35
CA GLY A 99 8.27 -1.76 -11.40
C GLY A 99 7.77 -2.74 -12.48
N GLU A 100 8.12 -2.49 -13.74
CA GLU A 100 7.73 -3.34 -14.88
C GLU A 100 8.23 -4.80 -14.78
N LYS A 101 9.32 -5.01 -14.02
CA LYS A 101 10.00 -6.31 -13.81
C LYS A 101 9.91 -6.77 -12.36
N ASP A 102 8.88 -6.35 -11.63
CA ASP A 102 8.71 -6.73 -10.23
C ASP A 102 8.37 -8.23 -10.12
N PRO A 103 9.23 -9.05 -9.46
CA PRO A 103 8.99 -10.48 -9.31
C PRO A 103 7.85 -10.82 -8.33
N PHE A 104 7.31 -9.83 -7.62
CA PHE A 104 6.16 -9.98 -6.73
C PHE A 104 4.82 -9.71 -7.42
N GLY A 105 4.82 -9.35 -8.70
CA GLY A 105 3.64 -9.12 -9.51
C GLY A 105 3.94 -8.33 -10.78
N THR A 106 3.66 -8.94 -11.92
CA THR A 106 3.80 -8.33 -13.25
C THR A 106 2.65 -7.36 -13.54
N PRO A 107 2.82 -6.40 -14.47
CA PRO A 107 1.73 -5.51 -14.88
C PRO A 107 0.47 -6.26 -15.35
N ALA A 108 0.62 -7.41 -16.01
CA ALA A 108 -0.51 -8.23 -16.45
C ALA A 108 -1.29 -8.85 -15.28
N GLU A 109 -0.58 -9.30 -14.24
CA GLU A 109 -1.19 -9.82 -13.02
C GLU A 109 -1.92 -8.70 -12.25
N PHE A 110 -1.31 -7.52 -12.14
CA PHE A 110 -1.99 -6.35 -11.59
C PHE A 110 -3.28 -6.05 -12.35
N ALA A 111 -3.25 -5.94 -13.68
CA ALA A 111 -4.43 -5.67 -14.49
C ALA A 111 -5.56 -6.69 -14.28
N LYS A 112 -5.23 -7.95 -13.98
CA LYS A 112 -6.20 -9.00 -13.65
C LYS A 112 -6.80 -8.81 -12.25
N HIS A 113 -5.98 -8.54 -11.23
CA HIS A 113 -6.40 -8.59 -9.84
C HIS A 113 -6.96 -7.27 -9.31
N LEU A 114 -6.52 -6.12 -9.85
CA LEU A 114 -7.03 -4.80 -9.45
C LEU A 114 -8.51 -4.60 -9.75
N LYS A 115 -9.07 -5.34 -10.69
CA LYS A 115 -10.52 -5.36 -11.00
C LYS A 115 -11.40 -5.82 -9.82
N LYS A 116 -10.81 -6.43 -8.79
CA LYS A 116 -11.53 -6.84 -7.57
C LYS A 116 -11.77 -5.68 -6.60
N ILE A 117 -11.08 -4.56 -6.78
CA ILE A 117 -11.20 -3.39 -5.92
C ILE A 117 -12.40 -2.57 -6.38
N PRO A 118 -13.41 -2.35 -5.53
CA PRO A 118 -14.58 -1.53 -5.88
C PRO A 118 -14.26 -0.03 -5.92
N GLY A 119 -13.26 0.43 -5.16
CA GLY A 119 -12.80 1.80 -5.18
C GLY A 119 -12.10 2.18 -6.49
N ASN A 120 -11.95 3.49 -6.72
CA ASN A 120 -11.22 3.99 -7.88
C ASN A 120 -9.76 3.54 -7.84
N VAL A 121 -9.25 2.91 -8.89
CA VAL A 121 -7.87 2.42 -8.95
C VAL A 121 -7.09 3.14 -10.04
N THR A 122 -5.97 3.73 -9.65
CA THR A 122 -4.92 4.22 -10.55
C THR A 122 -3.73 3.26 -10.47
N PHE A 123 -3.28 2.73 -11.60
CA PHE A 123 -2.11 1.86 -11.67
C PHE A 123 -1.07 2.43 -12.60
N ILE A 124 0.14 2.65 -12.08
CA ILE A 124 1.28 3.22 -12.79
C ILE A 124 2.43 2.22 -12.79
N VAL A 125 2.99 1.98 -13.95
CA VAL A 125 4.17 1.13 -14.14
C VAL A 125 5.37 2.03 -14.39
N VAL A 126 6.45 1.79 -13.63
CA VAL A 126 7.73 2.49 -13.79
C VAL A 126 8.81 1.51 -14.22
N PRO A 127 9.90 1.95 -14.86
CA PRO A 127 11.05 1.11 -15.12
C PRO A 127 11.64 0.53 -13.84
N GLY A 128 12.05 -0.76 -13.87
CA GLY A 128 12.74 -1.39 -12.75
C GLY A 128 12.02 -2.60 -12.18
N ALA A 129 12.56 -3.13 -11.08
CA ALA A 129 12.06 -4.30 -10.36
C ALA A 129 11.28 -3.88 -9.09
N HIS A 130 11.28 -4.74 -8.07
CA HIS A 130 10.61 -4.47 -6.78
C HIS A 130 11.15 -3.22 -6.06
N ASP A 131 12.42 -2.88 -6.28
CA ASP A 131 13.05 -1.62 -5.89
C ASP A 131 13.39 -0.81 -7.16
N PRO A 132 12.46 0.02 -7.68
CA PRO A 132 12.66 0.75 -8.92
C PRO A 132 13.61 1.93 -8.69
N ARG A 133 14.91 1.63 -8.64
CA ARG A 133 15.97 2.60 -8.37
C ARG A 133 15.99 3.72 -9.40
N GLY A 134 16.23 4.94 -8.94
CA GLY A 134 16.27 6.14 -9.79
C GLY A 134 14.90 6.62 -10.26
N GLN A 135 13.80 6.04 -9.73
CA GLN A 135 12.44 6.46 -10.04
C GLN A 135 11.79 7.31 -8.94
N ASP A 136 12.54 7.68 -7.91
CA ASP A 136 11.98 8.33 -6.72
C ASP A 136 11.28 9.65 -7.05
N GLU A 137 11.85 10.47 -7.93
CA GLU A 137 11.25 11.74 -8.36
C GLU A 137 9.96 11.50 -9.17
N VAL A 138 9.98 10.53 -10.08
CA VAL A 138 8.79 10.15 -10.88
C VAL A 138 7.69 9.64 -9.96
N ILE A 139 8.02 8.76 -9.03
CA ILE A 139 7.06 8.20 -8.06
C ILE A 139 6.47 9.32 -7.20
N ALA A 140 7.30 10.20 -6.66
CA ALA A 140 6.87 11.32 -5.83
C ALA A 140 5.93 12.25 -6.60
N GLU A 141 6.23 12.56 -7.87
CA GLU A 141 5.38 13.38 -8.71
C GLU A 141 4.02 12.71 -8.97
N GLN A 142 4.01 11.42 -9.30
CA GLN A 142 2.77 10.68 -9.53
C GLN A 142 1.88 10.63 -8.27
N VAL A 143 2.49 10.41 -7.10
CA VAL A 143 1.77 10.47 -5.82
C VAL A 143 1.19 11.88 -5.60
N ARG A 144 1.97 12.93 -5.86
CA ARG A 144 1.54 14.32 -5.70
C ARG A 144 0.37 14.68 -6.62
N ILE A 145 0.42 14.27 -7.88
CA ILE A 145 -0.66 14.47 -8.85
C ILE A 145 -1.92 13.76 -8.36
N TRP A 146 -1.82 12.48 -8.05
CA TRP A 146 -2.95 11.68 -7.59
C TRP A 146 -3.58 12.24 -6.29
N MET A 147 -2.77 12.68 -5.32
CA MET A 147 -3.29 13.28 -4.08
C MET A 147 -4.09 14.57 -4.30
N ARG A 148 -3.80 15.35 -5.36
CA ARG A 148 -4.58 16.54 -5.72
C ARG A 148 -5.96 16.21 -6.26
N GLU A 149 -6.15 15.02 -6.80
CA GLU A 149 -7.42 14.53 -7.34
C GLU A 149 -8.34 13.95 -6.25
N LEU A 150 -7.80 13.66 -5.05
CA LEU A 150 -8.59 13.21 -3.90
C LEU A 150 -9.47 14.37 -3.40
N ARG A 151 -10.78 14.16 -3.39
CA ARG A 151 -11.80 15.13 -2.96
C ARG A 151 -12.33 14.81 -1.55
#